data_338692bf292771ce62c4a30d85d20a90
#
_entry.id   338692bf292771ce62c4a30d85d20a90
#
_cell.length_a   1.000
_cell.length_b   1.000
_cell.length_c   1.000
_cell.angle_alpha   90.00
_cell.angle_beta   90.00
_cell.angle_gamma   90.00
#
_symmetry.space_group_name_H-M   'P 1'
#
loop_
_entity.id
_entity.type
_entity.pdbx_description
1 polymer ?
#
loop_
_entity_poly.entity_id
_entity_poly.type
_entity_poly.pdbx_seq_one_letter_code
_entity_poly.pdbx_strand_id
1 'polypeptide(L)'
;MEKMRGHVLAVPFPSQGHITPIRQFCKRLHSKGFKTTHTLTTFIFNTIHLDPSSPISVATISDGYDHGGFSSAGSVPEYLQNFKTFGSKTVADVIRKHQNSDNPITCIVYDSFMPWALDLAREFGLVAAPFFTQSCAVNYVNYLSCRNNGSLTLPIEDLPLLELQDLPTFVTPTASHLAYFEMVLQQFTNFQNADFILVNSFHELDHHEEELLSKVCPVLTIGPTVPSMYLDQQVKSDNDYDLNLFDLKEAALCTEWLDSRPQGSVVYIAFGSMAKLSSAQMEEIALAIGNFSYLWVVRASEESKLPSGFLETVDKDKSLILNWSPQLQVLSHKAIGCFMTHCGWNSTMEGLSLGVPMVAMPQWTDQPMNAKYIQDVWKVGIRVKAEKESGIAKREEIEFSIKEVMEGEKSKEMKENAEKWRDLAVKSLSEGGSTDININEFVSKIQIN
;
A
#
# COMPACT_ATOMS: atom_id res chain seq x y z
N MET A 1 -9.03 -34.55 1.18
CA MET A 1 -8.73 -33.13 1.44
C MET A 1 -7.89 -33.08 2.71
N GLU A 2 -6.72 -32.48 2.65
CA GLU A 2 -5.94 -32.25 3.87
C GLU A 2 -6.74 -31.40 4.86
N LYS A 3 -6.66 -31.76 6.14
CA LYS A 3 -7.33 -31.00 7.21
C LYS A 3 -6.65 -29.63 7.30
N MET A 4 -7.40 -28.55 7.14
CA MET A 4 -6.88 -27.18 7.28
C MET A 4 -6.38 -26.96 8.72
N ARG A 5 -5.28 -26.23 8.88
CA ARG A 5 -4.60 -25.97 10.16
C ARG A 5 -5.34 -24.95 11.02
N GLY A 6 -6.21 -24.14 10.44
CA GLY A 6 -7.02 -23.11 11.09
C GLY A 6 -7.78 -22.30 10.04
N HIS A 7 -8.58 -21.33 10.52
CA HIS A 7 -9.35 -20.44 9.66
C HIS A 7 -9.17 -18.99 10.08
N VAL A 8 -8.62 -18.18 9.20
CA VAL A 8 -8.39 -16.74 9.40
C VAL A 8 -9.47 -15.94 8.70
N LEU A 9 -10.14 -15.06 9.43
CA LEU A 9 -11.02 -14.02 8.89
C LEU A 9 -10.20 -12.73 8.73
N ALA A 10 -10.09 -12.24 7.52
CA ALA A 10 -9.40 -11.00 7.19
C ALA A 10 -10.40 -9.87 6.93
N VAL A 11 -10.26 -8.77 7.66
CA VAL A 11 -11.19 -7.63 7.63
C VAL A 11 -10.41 -6.35 7.28
N PRO A 12 -10.28 -6.01 5.98
CA PRO A 12 -9.61 -4.79 5.55
C PRO A 12 -10.50 -3.55 5.69
N PHE A 13 -9.89 -2.38 5.83
CA PHE A 13 -10.57 -1.12 5.57
C PHE A 13 -10.94 -1.06 4.07
N PRO A 14 -12.14 -0.56 3.69
CA PRO A 14 -12.66 -0.68 2.34
C PRO A 14 -12.05 0.33 1.35
N SER A 15 -10.74 0.25 1.18
CA SER A 15 -10.01 0.96 0.14
C SER A 15 -8.95 0.04 -0.47
N GLN A 16 -8.61 0.25 -1.73
CA GLN A 16 -7.67 -0.61 -2.48
C GLN A 16 -6.33 -0.76 -1.76
N GLY A 17 -5.79 0.34 -1.21
CA GLY A 17 -4.50 0.33 -0.50
C GLY A 17 -4.47 -0.55 0.75
N HIS A 18 -5.63 -0.94 1.29
CA HIS A 18 -5.80 -1.78 2.46
C HIS A 18 -6.28 -3.20 2.09
N ILE A 19 -7.19 -3.30 1.13
CA ILE A 19 -7.73 -4.59 0.64
C ILE A 19 -6.60 -5.43 0.04
N THR A 20 -5.80 -4.85 -0.84
CA THR A 20 -4.76 -5.55 -1.60
C THR A 20 -3.71 -6.21 -0.70
N PRO A 21 -3.03 -5.50 0.23
CA PRO A 21 -1.99 -6.11 1.07
C PRO A 21 -2.54 -7.19 2.01
N ILE A 22 -3.72 -6.99 2.59
CA ILE A 22 -4.34 -7.99 3.46
C ILE A 22 -4.74 -9.24 2.66
N ARG A 23 -5.27 -9.06 1.44
CA ARG A 23 -5.58 -10.20 0.56
C ARG A 23 -4.32 -10.97 0.17
N GLN A 24 -3.23 -10.26 -0.14
CA GLN A 24 -1.96 -10.90 -0.46
C GLN A 24 -1.40 -11.70 0.73
N PHE A 25 -1.54 -11.18 1.95
CA PHE A 25 -1.21 -11.93 3.16
C PHE A 25 -2.09 -13.18 3.32
N CYS A 26 -3.38 -13.11 2.98
CA CYS A 26 -4.26 -14.28 2.98
C CYS A 26 -3.76 -15.39 2.04
N LYS A 27 -3.21 -15.05 0.87
CA LYS A 27 -2.63 -16.05 -0.05
C LYS A 27 -1.41 -16.74 0.56
N ARG A 28 -0.55 -16.01 1.26
CA ARG A 28 0.57 -16.59 2.01
C ARG A 28 0.10 -17.51 3.13
N LEU A 29 -0.92 -17.13 3.89
CA LEU A 29 -1.52 -18.00 4.90
C LEU A 29 -2.15 -19.26 4.28
N HIS A 30 -2.81 -19.12 3.13
CA HIS A 30 -3.37 -20.26 2.42
C HIS A 30 -2.28 -21.25 1.99
N SER A 31 -1.15 -20.77 1.48
CA SER A 31 0.00 -21.64 1.11
C SER A 31 0.61 -22.36 2.33
N LYS A 32 0.43 -21.86 3.55
CA LYS A 32 0.80 -22.51 4.81
C LYS A 32 -0.28 -23.46 5.35
N GLY A 33 -1.35 -23.72 4.60
CA GLY A 33 -2.41 -24.68 4.94
C GLY A 33 -3.55 -24.09 5.79
N PHE A 34 -3.72 -22.78 5.82
CA PHE A 34 -4.84 -22.13 6.50
C PHE A 34 -5.99 -21.83 5.53
N LYS A 35 -7.21 -22.03 5.99
CA LYS A 35 -8.37 -21.47 5.31
C LYS A 35 -8.39 -19.96 5.58
N THR A 36 -8.65 -19.18 4.53
CA THR A 36 -8.76 -17.72 4.66
C THR A 36 -10.07 -17.25 4.07
N THR A 37 -10.77 -16.39 4.81
CA THR A 37 -11.96 -15.67 4.36
C THR A 37 -11.69 -14.19 4.43
N HIS A 38 -11.71 -13.53 3.28
CA HIS A 38 -11.49 -12.10 3.14
C HIS A 38 -12.84 -11.39 3.07
N THR A 39 -13.09 -10.38 3.91
CA THR A 39 -14.32 -9.61 3.85
C THR A 39 -14.21 -8.46 2.87
N LEU A 40 -15.31 -8.18 2.18
CA LEU A 40 -15.48 -6.98 1.34
C LEU A 40 -16.81 -6.34 1.70
N THR A 41 -16.88 -5.00 1.65
CA THR A 41 -18.18 -4.34 1.76
C THR A 41 -19.05 -4.72 0.56
N THR A 42 -20.37 -4.73 0.76
CA THR A 42 -21.35 -5.08 -0.29
C THR A 42 -21.14 -4.24 -1.55
N PHE A 43 -20.89 -2.94 -1.37
CA PHE A 43 -20.61 -2.05 -2.51
C PHE A 43 -19.37 -2.49 -3.30
N ILE A 44 -18.25 -2.70 -2.62
CA ILE A 44 -17.00 -3.12 -3.28
C ILE A 44 -17.18 -4.49 -3.96
N PHE A 45 -17.77 -5.46 -3.26
CA PHE A 45 -18.02 -6.79 -3.81
C PHE A 45 -18.81 -6.74 -5.14
N ASN A 46 -19.79 -5.83 -5.24
CA ASN A 46 -20.61 -5.68 -6.43
C ASN A 46 -19.91 -4.90 -7.57
N THR A 47 -18.79 -4.22 -7.28
CA THR A 47 -18.06 -3.41 -8.27
C THR A 47 -16.79 -4.06 -8.80
N ILE A 48 -16.29 -5.10 -8.14
CA ILE A 48 -15.05 -5.78 -8.55
C ILE A 48 -15.34 -7.13 -9.20
N HIS A 49 -14.41 -7.56 -10.05
CA HIS A 49 -14.39 -8.93 -10.57
C HIS A 49 -13.34 -9.74 -9.81
N LEU A 50 -13.81 -10.71 -9.05
CA LEU A 50 -12.96 -11.67 -8.36
C LEU A 50 -12.59 -12.81 -9.30
N ASP A 51 -11.34 -13.26 -9.25
CA ASP A 51 -10.95 -14.49 -9.94
C ASP A 51 -11.64 -15.69 -9.29
N PRO A 52 -12.48 -16.44 -10.03
CA PRO A 52 -13.15 -17.63 -9.48
C PRO A 52 -12.18 -18.74 -9.08
N SER A 53 -10.95 -18.73 -9.59
CA SER A 53 -9.90 -19.72 -9.26
C SER A 53 -9.14 -19.36 -7.99
N SER A 54 -9.35 -18.16 -7.41
CA SER A 54 -8.68 -17.74 -6.20
C SER A 54 -8.98 -18.67 -5.02
N PRO A 55 -7.96 -19.11 -4.29
CA PRO A 55 -8.14 -19.98 -3.13
C PRO A 55 -8.74 -19.23 -1.92
N ILE A 56 -8.86 -17.90 -1.99
CA ILE A 56 -9.33 -17.05 -0.90
C ILE A 56 -10.85 -16.95 -0.96
N SER A 57 -11.53 -17.45 0.08
CA SER A 57 -12.97 -17.26 0.23
C SER A 57 -13.32 -15.81 0.47
N VAL A 58 -14.47 -15.35 -0.04
CA VAL A 58 -14.95 -13.99 0.21
C VAL A 58 -16.27 -14.03 0.98
N ALA A 59 -16.39 -13.13 1.95
CA ALA A 59 -17.64 -12.86 2.66
C ALA A 59 -17.99 -11.38 2.54
N THR A 60 -19.26 -11.06 2.32
CA THR A 60 -19.72 -9.67 2.27
C THR A 60 -20.09 -9.17 3.65
N ILE A 61 -19.74 -7.91 3.93
CA ILE A 61 -20.15 -7.17 5.14
C ILE A 61 -20.76 -5.84 4.72
N SER A 62 -21.47 -5.18 5.65
CA SER A 62 -22.01 -3.83 5.39
C SER A 62 -21.17 -2.77 6.10
N ASP A 63 -20.89 -1.68 5.41
CA ASP A 63 -20.35 -0.45 5.98
C ASP A 63 -21.44 0.60 6.26
N GLY A 64 -22.73 0.22 6.04
CA GLY A 64 -23.88 1.11 6.12
C GLY A 64 -24.16 1.86 4.82
N TYR A 65 -23.37 1.64 3.76
CA TYR A 65 -23.45 2.30 2.45
C TYR A 65 -23.41 1.31 1.29
N ASP A 66 -24.20 0.25 1.38
CA ASP A 66 -24.17 -0.93 0.49
C ASP A 66 -24.37 -0.59 -1.02
N HIS A 67 -24.96 0.55 -1.35
CA HIS A 67 -25.26 0.94 -2.74
C HIS A 67 -24.29 1.95 -3.34
N GLY A 68 -23.58 2.74 -2.54
CA GLY A 68 -22.73 3.82 -3.05
C GLY A 68 -21.36 3.93 -2.36
N GLY A 69 -21.10 3.09 -1.37
CA GLY A 69 -19.84 3.06 -0.62
C GLY A 69 -19.51 4.40 0.03
N PHE A 70 -18.23 4.62 0.27
CA PHE A 70 -17.69 5.82 0.93
C PHE A 70 -18.20 7.14 0.31
N SER A 71 -18.36 7.20 -1.03
CA SER A 71 -18.81 8.42 -1.72
C SER A 71 -20.25 8.83 -1.40
N SER A 72 -21.06 7.93 -0.83
CA SER A 72 -22.43 8.21 -0.41
C SER A 72 -22.55 8.74 1.02
N ALA A 73 -21.46 8.76 1.78
CA ALA A 73 -21.44 9.32 3.13
C ALA A 73 -21.40 10.85 3.08
N GLY A 74 -22.11 11.50 4.01
CA GLY A 74 -22.10 12.95 4.12
C GLY A 74 -20.78 13.52 4.66
N SER A 75 -20.02 12.70 5.41
CA SER A 75 -18.72 13.08 5.94
C SER A 75 -17.88 11.85 6.33
N VAL A 76 -16.56 12.05 6.48
CA VAL A 76 -15.65 10.98 6.97
C VAL A 76 -16.03 10.48 8.37
N PRO A 77 -16.30 11.34 9.38
CA PRO A 77 -16.73 10.86 10.70
C PRO A 77 -18.02 10.04 10.66
N GLU A 78 -19.00 10.46 9.85
CA GLU A 78 -20.25 9.73 9.67
C GLU A 78 -20.00 8.35 9.08
N TYR A 79 -19.15 8.27 8.05
CA TYR A 79 -18.77 7.00 7.44
C TYR A 79 -18.13 6.05 8.46
N LEU A 80 -17.14 6.53 9.21
CA LEU A 80 -16.43 5.73 10.20
C LEU A 80 -17.37 5.23 11.32
N GLN A 81 -18.29 6.08 11.78
CA GLN A 81 -19.28 5.70 12.78
C GLN A 81 -20.26 4.63 12.26
N ASN A 82 -20.75 4.78 11.03
CA ASN A 82 -21.63 3.79 10.42
C ASN A 82 -20.89 2.49 10.14
N PHE A 83 -19.67 2.56 9.63
CA PHE A 83 -18.85 1.36 9.41
C PHE A 83 -18.59 0.60 10.74
N LYS A 84 -18.29 1.30 11.82
CA LYS A 84 -18.21 0.67 13.15
C LYS A 84 -19.52 -0.04 13.52
N THR A 85 -20.66 0.61 13.31
CA THR A 85 -21.98 0.10 13.73
C THR A 85 -22.42 -1.09 12.89
N PHE A 86 -22.41 -0.97 11.57
CA PHE A 86 -22.88 -2.01 10.65
C PHE A 86 -21.81 -3.07 10.40
N GLY A 87 -20.55 -2.65 10.30
CA GLY A 87 -19.41 -3.54 10.07
C GLY A 87 -19.21 -4.51 11.22
N SER A 88 -19.20 -4.03 12.47
CA SER A 88 -19.05 -4.93 13.62
C SER A 88 -20.16 -5.98 13.69
N LYS A 89 -21.40 -5.58 13.42
CA LYS A 89 -22.56 -6.49 13.40
C LYS A 89 -22.42 -7.55 12.30
N THR A 90 -22.12 -7.14 11.08
CA THR A 90 -22.05 -8.07 9.94
C THR A 90 -20.81 -8.94 9.97
N VAL A 91 -19.67 -8.46 10.51
CA VAL A 91 -18.50 -9.31 10.80
C VAL A 91 -18.85 -10.36 11.87
N ALA A 92 -19.59 -9.99 12.95
CA ALA A 92 -20.07 -10.94 13.94
C ALA A 92 -20.95 -12.03 13.31
N ASP A 93 -21.83 -11.67 12.36
CA ASP A 93 -22.67 -12.64 11.65
C ASP A 93 -21.84 -13.60 10.81
N VAL A 94 -20.76 -13.14 10.15
CA VAL A 94 -19.81 -14.00 9.44
C VAL A 94 -19.13 -14.97 10.42
N ILE A 95 -18.69 -14.51 11.60
CA ILE A 95 -18.07 -15.37 12.60
C ILE A 95 -19.06 -16.44 13.08
N ARG A 96 -20.29 -16.05 13.46
CA ARG A 96 -21.36 -16.98 13.92
C ARG A 96 -21.68 -18.05 12.88
N LYS A 97 -21.74 -17.69 11.61
CA LYS A 97 -21.98 -18.63 10.49
C LYS A 97 -20.94 -19.74 10.45
N HIS A 98 -19.71 -19.47 10.86
CA HIS A 98 -18.61 -20.42 10.83
C HIS A 98 -18.38 -21.16 12.16
N GLN A 99 -18.99 -20.75 13.29
CA GLN A 99 -18.76 -21.35 14.62
C GLN A 99 -19.02 -22.86 14.67
N ASN A 100 -20.07 -23.34 13.98
CA ASN A 100 -20.47 -24.73 13.95
C ASN A 100 -20.12 -25.45 12.65
N SER A 101 -19.19 -24.88 11.85
CA SER A 101 -18.70 -25.49 10.62
C SER A 101 -17.51 -26.41 10.90
N ASP A 102 -17.15 -27.25 9.92
CA ASP A 102 -15.94 -28.09 9.98
C ASP A 102 -14.63 -27.26 10.08
N ASN A 103 -14.72 -25.98 9.79
CA ASN A 103 -13.58 -25.05 9.84
C ASN A 103 -14.03 -23.74 10.55
N PRO A 104 -14.16 -23.73 11.87
CA PRO A 104 -14.49 -22.51 12.61
C PRO A 104 -13.39 -21.46 12.48
N ILE A 105 -13.78 -20.18 12.50
CA ILE A 105 -12.81 -19.08 12.52
C ILE A 105 -12.07 -19.12 13.86
N THR A 106 -10.74 -19.06 13.81
CA THR A 106 -9.85 -19.10 14.98
C THR A 106 -9.07 -17.81 15.18
N CYS A 107 -8.95 -17.01 14.13
CA CYS A 107 -8.20 -15.77 14.16
C CYS A 107 -8.90 -14.70 13.30
N ILE A 108 -8.83 -13.46 13.75
CA ILE A 108 -9.21 -12.28 12.97
C ILE A 108 -7.96 -11.43 12.72
N VAL A 109 -7.64 -11.23 11.44
CA VAL A 109 -6.67 -10.24 10.97
C VAL A 109 -7.46 -9.04 10.48
N TYR A 110 -7.29 -7.89 11.10
CA TYR A 110 -8.10 -6.72 10.81
C TYR A 110 -7.22 -5.49 10.54
N ASP A 111 -7.71 -4.62 9.67
CA ASP A 111 -7.02 -3.36 9.41
C ASP A 111 -6.92 -2.50 10.66
N SER A 112 -5.77 -1.92 10.92
CA SER A 112 -5.50 -1.10 12.10
C SER A 112 -6.45 0.09 12.25
N PHE A 113 -7.07 0.58 11.16
CA PHE A 113 -8.11 1.61 11.21
C PHE A 113 -9.44 1.15 11.82
N MET A 114 -9.55 -0.13 12.18
CA MET A 114 -10.76 -0.71 12.75
C MET A 114 -10.52 -1.31 14.16
N PRO A 115 -10.13 -0.50 15.17
CA PRO A 115 -9.81 -0.99 16.50
C PRO A 115 -10.98 -1.73 17.19
N TRP A 116 -12.22 -1.48 16.75
CA TRP A 116 -13.42 -2.19 17.22
C TRP A 116 -13.41 -3.70 16.89
N ALA A 117 -12.62 -4.11 15.90
CA ALA A 117 -12.50 -5.53 15.55
C ALA A 117 -11.76 -6.34 16.63
N LEU A 118 -10.91 -5.71 17.43
CA LEU A 118 -10.31 -6.35 18.60
C LEU A 118 -11.35 -6.72 19.66
N ASP A 119 -12.27 -5.81 19.95
CA ASP A 119 -13.34 -6.08 20.95
C ASP A 119 -14.20 -7.25 20.48
N LEU A 120 -14.51 -7.30 19.18
CA LEU A 120 -15.24 -8.39 18.58
C LEU A 120 -14.46 -9.71 18.64
N ALA A 121 -13.16 -9.71 18.37
CA ALA A 121 -12.33 -10.89 18.50
C ALA A 121 -12.38 -11.46 19.95
N ARG A 122 -12.32 -10.57 20.94
CA ARG A 122 -12.40 -10.97 22.37
C ARG A 122 -13.76 -11.54 22.74
N GLU A 123 -14.87 -10.97 22.20
CA GLU A 123 -16.23 -11.51 22.40
C GLU A 123 -16.35 -12.96 21.94
N PHE A 124 -15.70 -13.30 20.81
CA PHE A 124 -15.75 -14.65 20.24
C PHE A 124 -14.58 -15.56 20.65
N GLY A 125 -13.66 -15.11 21.51
CA GLY A 125 -12.49 -15.89 21.93
C GLY A 125 -11.48 -16.17 20.80
N LEU A 126 -11.37 -15.25 19.84
CA LEU A 126 -10.49 -15.38 18.69
C LEU A 126 -9.13 -14.74 18.95
N VAL A 127 -8.09 -15.27 18.33
CA VAL A 127 -6.80 -14.58 18.19
C VAL A 127 -7.00 -13.32 17.35
N ALA A 128 -6.42 -12.20 17.77
CA ALA A 128 -6.59 -10.89 17.16
C ALA A 128 -5.25 -10.30 16.70
N ALA A 129 -5.18 -9.91 15.45
CA ALA A 129 -3.98 -9.31 14.87
C ALA A 129 -4.33 -8.09 14.00
N PRO A 130 -4.12 -6.84 14.49
CA PRO A 130 -4.18 -5.66 13.64
C PRO A 130 -3.09 -5.72 12.57
N PHE A 131 -3.49 -5.37 11.36
CA PHE A 131 -2.62 -5.29 10.19
C PHE A 131 -2.39 -3.82 9.85
N PHE A 132 -1.15 -3.39 9.99
CA PHE A 132 -0.71 -2.04 9.63
C PHE A 132 -0.20 -2.03 8.20
N THR A 133 -0.84 -1.23 7.36
CA THR A 133 -0.56 -1.14 5.91
C THR A 133 0.54 -0.14 5.57
N GLN A 134 1.23 0.42 6.54
CA GLN A 134 2.29 1.42 6.40
C GLN A 134 3.60 0.92 7.01
N SER A 135 4.74 1.60 6.74
CA SER A 135 6.05 1.25 7.28
C SER A 135 6.10 1.34 8.81
N CYS A 136 7.04 0.63 9.42
CA CYS A 136 7.31 0.76 10.85
C CYS A 136 7.64 2.20 11.24
N ALA A 137 8.40 2.92 10.41
CA ALA A 137 8.74 4.33 10.61
C ALA A 137 7.51 5.24 10.73
N VAL A 138 6.60 5.15 9.77
CA VAL A 138 5.34 5.92 9.76
C VAL A 138 4.47 5.53 10.96
N ASN A 139 4.34 4.25 11.26
CA ASN A 139 3.58 3.78 12.40
C ASN A 139 4.16 4.25 13.73
N TYR A 140 5.48 4.30 13.86
CA TYR A 140 6.14 4.82 15.06
C TYR A 140 5.86 6.31 15.28
N VAL A 141 5.95 7.13 14.22
CA VAL A 141 5.62 8.57 14.30
C VAL A 141 4.13 8.78 14.64
N ASN A 142 3.24 8.00 14.03
CA ASN A 142 1.81 8.02 14.35
C ASN A 142 1.55 7.64 15.81
N TYR A 143 2.23 6.62 16.33
CA TYR A 143 2.15 6.21 17.72
C TYR A 143 2.62 7.31 18.69
N LEU A 144 3.76 7.95 18.40
CA LEU A 144 4.25 9.09 19.21
C LEU A 144 3.28 10.25 19.19
N SER A 145 2.68 10.57 18.05
CA SER A 145 1.61 11.56 17.93
C SER A 145 0.41 11.20 18.80
N CYS A 146 -0.04 9.95 18.77
CA CYS A 146 -1.12 9.45 19.62
C CYS A 146 -0.81 9.66 21.11
N ARG A 147 0.38 9.24 21.54
CA ARG A 147 0.82 9.37 22.94
C ARG A 147 0.88 10.82 23.44
N ASN A 148 1.16 11.75 22.55
CA ASN A 148 1.38 13.16 22.86
C ASN A 148 0.20 14.07 22.42
N ASN A 149 -0.98 13.50 22.19
CA ASN A 149 -2.19 14.22 21.76
C ASN A 149 -1.98 15.12 20.53
N GLY A 150 -1.23 14.63 19.54
CA GLY A 150 -0.92 15.34 18.30
C GLY A 150 0.26 16.33 18.40
N SER A 151 0.99 16.33 19.51
CA SER A 151 2.19 17.15 19.67
C SER A 151 3.44 16.31 19.43
N LEU A 152 4.23 16.66 18.43
CA LEU A 152 5.51 16.02 18.14
C LEU A 152 6.65 17.01 18.35
N THR A 153 7.71 16.56 19.01
CA THR A 153 8.95 17.34 19.18
C THR A 153 9.99 16.82 18.18
N LEU A 154 10.57 17.72 17.40
CA LEU A 154 11.65 17.41 16.48
C LEU A 154 13.01 17.83 17.06
N PRO A 155 14.10 17.13 16.79
CA PRO A 155 14.14 15.83 16.08
C PRO A 155 13.50 14.71 16.90
N ILE A 156 12.94 13.70 16.21
CA ILE A 156 12.48 12.47 16.87
C ILE A 156 13.71 11.62 17.13
N GLU A 157 13.93 11.28 18.41
CA GLU A 157 15.05 10.43 18.83
C GLU A 157 15.00 9.08 18.10
N ASP A 158 16.16 8.59 17.71
CA ASP A 158 16.32 7.32 17.02
C ASP A 158 15.72 7.23 15.60
N LEU A 159 15.22 8.33 15.03
CA LEU A 159 14.83 8.38 13.62
C LEU A 159 15.80 9.24 12.80
N PRO A 160 15.86 9.06 11.47
CA PRO A 160 16.55 9.99 10.58
C PRO A 160 16.10 11.43 10.84
N LEU A 161 16.95 12.41 10.54
CA LEU A 161 16.59 13.81 10.70
C LEU A 161 15.38 14.16 9.82
N LEU A 162 14.24 14.34 10.47
CA LEU A 162 12.98 14.74 9.86
C LEU A 162 12.70 16.22 10.12
N GLU A 163 12.22 16.91 9.10
CA GLU A 163 11.63 18.24 9.21
C GLU A 163 10.10 18.14 9.27
N LEU A 164 9.39 19.21 9.61
CA LEU A 164 7.91 19.20 9.67
C LEU A 164 7.26 18.74 8.35
N GLN A 165 7.85 19.12 7.23
CA GLN A 165 7.39 18.75 5.88
C GLN A 165 7.63 17.29 5.50
N ASP A 166 8.43 16.56 6.30
CA ASP A 166 8.73 15.15 6.10
C ASP A 166 7.78 14.25 6.90
N LEU A 167 7.06 14.82 7.87
CA LEU A 167 6.13 14.06 8.71
C LEU A 167 4.90 13.61 7.93
N PRO A 168 4.27 12.49 8.32
CA PRO A 168 2.96 12.12 7.81
C PRO A 168 1.95 13.26 8.02
N THR A 169 1.11 13.53 7.04
CA THR A 169 0.22 14.72 7.05
C THR A 169 -0.74 14.75 8.25
N PHE A 170 -1.16 13.59 8.74
CA PHE A 170 -2.19 13.49 9.78
C PHE A 170 -1.65 13.23 11.19
N VAL A 171 -0.41 13.62 11.47
CA VAL A 171 0.18 13.48 12.83
C VAL A 171 -0.07 14.70 13.71
N THR A 172 -0.54 15.81 13.14
CA THR A 172 -0.91 17.02 13.87
C THR A 172 -2.35 17.42 13.55
N PRO A 173 -3.16 17.86 14.55
CA PRO A 173 -4.53 18.26 14.32
C PRO A 173 -4.58 19.54 13.49
N THR A 174 -5.22 19.49 12.33
CA THR A 174 -5.59 20.66 11.54
C THR A 174 -7.07 20.65 11.27
N ALA A 175 -7.71 21.82 11.22
CA ALA A 175 -9.17 21.90 11.01
C ALA A 175 -9.62 21.21 9.71
N SER A 176 -8.78 21.21 8.67
CA SER A 176 -9.09 20.60 7.37
C SER A 176 -8.99 19.07 7.37
N HIS A 177 -8.31 18.47 8.35
CA HIS A 177 -8.01 17.03 8.36
C HIS A 177 -8.30 16.33 9.69
N LEU A 178 -9.09 16.96 10.56
CA LEU A 178 -9.34 16.46 11.91
C LEU A 178 -9.84 15.00 11.94
N ALA A 179 -10.75 14.64 11.05
CA ALA A 179 -11.29 13.28 10.98
C ALA A 179 -10.24 12.22 10.62
N TYR A 180 -9.31 12.56 9.72
CA TYR A 180 -8.20 11.66 9.38
C TYR A 180 -7.17 11.57 10.49
N PHE A 181 -6.90 12.68 11.17
CA PHE A 181 -6.07 12.70 12.36
C PHE A 181 -6.65 11.79 13.44
N GLU A 182 -7.94 11.92 13.76
CA GLU A 182 -8.61 11.05 14.74
C GLU A 182 -8.57 9.57 14.33
N MET A 183 -8.78 9.26 13.04
CA MET A 183 -8.69 7.90 12.51
C MET A 183 -7.28 7.32 12.68
N VAL A 184 -6.24 8.11 12.39
CA VAL A 184 -4.85 7.68 12.58
C VAL A 184 -4.54 7.42 14.07
N LEU A 185 -5.01 8.28 14.99
CA LEU A 185 -4.80 8.07 16.41
C LEU A 185 -5.56 6.84 16.95
N GLN A 186 -6.75 6.56 16.43
CA GLN A 186 -7.56 5.44 16.88
C GLN A 186 -6.90 4.08 16.69
N GLN A 187 -5.99 3.93 15.72
CA GLN A 187 -5.22 2.71 15.49
C GLN A 187 -4.46 2.26 16.76
N PHE A 188 -4.06 3.23 17.60
CA PHE A 188 -3.19 2.99 18.75
C PHE A 188 -3.91 2.99 20.09
N THR A 189 -5.26 3.00 20.09
CA THR A 189 -6.05 3.07 21.35
C THR A 189 -6.07 1.78 22.12
N ASN A 190 -6.04 0.64 21.44
CA ASN A 190 -6.15 -0.69 22.07
C ASN A 190 -5.20 -1.75 21.49
N PHE A 191 -4.35 -1.39 20.52
CA PHE A 191 -3.52 -2.32 19.75
C PHE A 191 -2.59 -3.19 20.63
N GLN A 192 -2.12 -2.65 21.77
CA GLN A 192 -1.31 -3.39 22.74
C GLN A 192 -2.04 -4.56 23.43
N ASN A 193 -3.35 -4.62 23.28
CA ASN A 193 -4.19 -5.73 23.80
C ASN A 193 -4.42 -6.81 22.74
N ALA A 194 -3.90 -6.64 21.52
CA ALA A 194 -3.91 -7.68 20.49
C ALA A 194 -2.87 -8.77 20.79
N ASP A 195 -3.03 -9.92 20.15
CA ASP A 195 -2.09 -11.03 20.34
C ASP A 195 -0.80 -10.83 19.52
N PHE A 196 -0.91 -10.11 18.40
CA PHE A 196 0.17 -9.75 17.50
C PHE A 196 -0.08 -8.39 16.88
N ILE A 197 0.98 -7.75 16.40
CA ILE A 197 0.92 -6.64 15.47
C ILE A 197 1.60 -7.07 14.17
N LEU A 198 0.86 -7.03 13.07
CA LEU A 198 1.36 -7.34 11.74
C LEU A 198 1.62 -6.05 10.98
N VAL A 199 2.82 -5.89 10.43
CA VAL A 199 3.19 -4.71 9.64
C VAL A 199 3.57 -5.13 8.23
N ASN A 200 3.01 -4.47 7.21
CA ASN A 200 3.37 -4.67 5.81
C ASN A 200 4.73 -4.04 5.49
N SER A 201 5.77 -4.61 6.05
CA SER A 201 7.17 -4.30 5.79
C SER A 201 8.00 -5.56 5.97
N PHE A 202 9.31 -5.50 5.81
CA PHE A 202 10.22 -6.60 6.10
C PHE A 202 11.40 -6.11 6.94
N HIS A 203 11.94 -7.00 7.76
CA HIS A 203 12.94 -6.68 8.77
C HIS A 203 14.13 -5.89 8.23
N GLU A 204 14.68 -6.29 7.09
CA GLU A 204 15.86 -5.66 6.51
C GLU A 204 15.62 -4.22 6.04
N LEU A 205 14.35 -3.86 5.77
CA LEU A 205 13.96 -2.51 5.36
C LEU A 205 13.75 -1.56 6.55
N ASP A 206 13.06 -2.04 7.58
CA ASP A 206 12.57 -1.25 8.72
C ASP A 206 13.17 -1.73 10.08
N HIS A 207 14.30 -2.43 10.07
CA HIS A 207 14.90 -3.08 11.25
C HIS A 207 14.93 -2.17 12.51
N HIS A 208 15.39 -0.95 12.35
CA HIS A 208 15.52 -0.03 13.47
C HIS A 208 14.16 0.44 13.99
N GLU A 209 13.26 0.80 13.11
CA GLU A 209 11.90 1.27 13.44
C GLU A 209 11.00 0.13 13.95
N GLU A 210 11.22 -1.09 13.46
CA GLU A 210 10.61 -2.31 14.00
C GLU A 210 11.02 -2.53 15.46
N GLU A 211 12.31 -2.36 15.81
CA GLU A 211 12.78 -2.43 17.18
C GLU A 211 12.14 -1.36 18.09
N LEU A 212 11.97 -0.13 17.57
CA LEU A 212 11.30 0.95 18.32
C LEU A 212 9.84 0.63 18.63
N LEU A 213 9.09 0.12 17.66
CA LEU A 213 7.72 -0.31 17.85
C LEU A 213 7.63 -1.53 18.77
N SER A 214 8.57 -2.46 18.68
CA SER A 214 8.61 -3.68 19.48
C SER A 214 8.83 -3.45 20.97
N LYS A 215 9.38 -2.27 21.35
CA LYS A 215 9.42 -1.82 22.76
C LYS A 215 8.02 -1.59 23.35
N VAL A 216 7.02 -1.38 22.50
CA VAL A 216 5.64 -1.10 22.91
C VAL A 216 4.80 -2.38 22.90
N CYS A 217 4.92 -3.17 21.84
CA CYS A 217 4.16 -4.40 21.63
C CYS A 217 4.89 -5.28 20.61
N PRO A 218 4.84 -6.63 20.71
CA PRO A 218 5.47 -7.52 19.75
C PRO A 218 5.00 -7.24 18.31
N VAL A 219 5.93 -6.91 17.43
CA VAL A 219 5.68 -6.61 16.02
C VAL A 219 6.23 -7.74 15.15
N LEU A 220 5.45 -8.15 14.16
CA LEU A 220 5.89 -9.07 13.11
C LEU A 220 5.80 -8.35 11.76
N THR A 221 6.93 -8.10 11.15
CA THR A 221 6.98 -7.63 9.76
C THR A 221 6.69 -8.81 8.83
N ILE A 222 5.62 -8.71 8.03
CA ILE A 222 5.08 -9.82 7.21
C ILE A 222 5.02 -9.51 5.71
N GLY A 223 5.57 -8.37 5.31
CA GLY A 223 5.71 -7.96 3.91
C GLY A 223 7.07 -8.38 3.30
N PRO A 224 7.32 -7.96 2.06
CA PRO A 224 6.41 -7.19 1.22
C PRO A 224 5.20 -8.01 0.74
N THR A 225 4.02 -7.42 0.76
CA THR A 225 2.80 -8.05 0.26
C THR A 225 2.65 -7.90 -1.25
N VAL A 226 3.65 -8.32 -1.97
CA VAL A 226 3.71 -8.39 -3.44
C VAL A 226 3.53 -9.85 -3.86
N PRO A 227 2.82 -10.14 -4.97
CA PRO A 227 2.61 -11.51 -5.43
C PRO A 227 3.90 -12.29 -5.62
N SER A 228 3.87 -13.56 -5.20
CA SER A 228 5.04 -14.44 -5.15
C SER A 228 5.74 -14.62 -6.50
N MET A 229 5.00 -14.53 -7.60
CA MET A 229 5.55 -14.60 -8.97
C MET A 229 6.65 -13.57 -9.22
N TYR A 230 6.54 -12.39 -8.62
CA TYR A 230 7.51 -11.29 -8.78
C TYR A 230 8.68 -11.35 -7.79
N LEU A 231 8.59 -12.20 -6.76
CA LEU A 231 9.56 -12.27 -5.67
C LEU A 231 10.17 -13.68 -5.54
N ASP A 232 9.69 -14.46 -4.60
CA ASP A 232 10.25 -15.76 -4.19
C ASP A 232 9.75 -16.96 -4.99
N GLN A 233 8.70 -16.81 -5.81
CA GLN A 233 8.08 -17.81 -6.67
C GLN A 233 7.65 -19.10 -5.94
N GLN A 234 7.48 -19.06 -4.62
CA GLN A 234 7.11 -20.23 -3.81
C GLN A 234 5.61 -20.56 -3.89
N VAL A 235 4.77 -19.56 -4.18
CA VAL A 235 3.32 -19.74 -4.31
C VAL A 235 2.94 -19.67 -5.78
N LYS A 236 2.90 -20.83 -6.45
CA LYS A 236 2.73 -20.96 -7.91
C LYS A 236 1.47 -20.31 -8.50
N SER A 237 0.39 -20.21 -7.71
CA SER A 237 -0.88 -19.61 -8.14
C SER A 237 -0.95 -18.11 -7.85
N ASP A 238 0.08 -17.52 -7.27
CA ASP A 238 0.08 -16.13 -6.83
C ASP A 238 0.75 -15.23 -7.89
N ASN A 239 -0.02 -14.91 -8.93
CA ASN A 239 0.46 -14.21 -10.12
C ASN A 239 0.09 -12.71 -10.11
N ASP A 240 -0.95 -12.33 -9.38
CA ASP A 240 -1.46 -10.96 -9.29
C ASP A 240 -2.18 -10.73 -7.96
N TYR A 241 -2.85 -9.60 -7.81
CA TYR A 241 -3.64 -9.31 -6.61
C TYR A 241 -5.04 -9.95 -6.59
N ASP A 242 -5.46 -10.71 -7.62
CA ASP A 242 -6.79 -11.34 -7.82
C ASP A 242 -7.98 -10.35 -7.74
N LEU A 243 -7.72 -9.08 -7.94
CA LEU A 243 -8.70 -8.01 -7.88
C LEU A 243 -8.69 -7.26 -9.21
N ASN A 244 -9.41 -7.80 -10.20
CA ASN A 244 -9.52 -7.16 -11.50
C ASN A 244 -10.52 -5.99 -11.41
N LEU A 245 -9.99 -4.81 -11.13
CA LEU A 245 -10.75 -3.57 -11.14
C LEU A 245 -10.84 -2.94 -12.54
N PHE A 246 -10.17 -3.54 -13.58
CA PHE A 246 -9.86 -2.83 -14.82
C PHE A 246 -9.80 -3.72 -16.07
N ASP A 247 -9.83 -3.11 -17.25
CA ASP A 247 -9.93 -3.80 -18.54
C ASP A 247 -8.61 -4.49 -18.95
N LEU A 248 -8.70 -5.78 -19.27
CA LEU A 248 -7.56 -6.60 -19.74
C LEU A 248 -6.96 -6.09 -21.06
N LYS A 249 -7.69 -5.32 -21.85
CA LYS A 249 -7.19 -4.74 -23.11
C LYS A 249 -6.09 -3.70 -22.87
N GLU A 250 -6.22 -2.88 -21.85
CA GLU A 250 -5.18 -1.90 -21.50
C GLU A 250 -3.89 -2.57 -21.02
N ALA A 251 -4.00 -3.71 -20.34
CA ALA A 251 -2.85 -4.50 -19.92
C ALA A 251 -2.04 -5.02 -21.11
N ALA A 252 -2.72 -5.57 -22.13
CA ALA A 252 -2.07 -6.07 -23.35
C ALA A 252 -1.38 -4.95 -24.13
N LEU A 253 -2.05 -3.80 -24.32
CA LEU A 253 -1.50 -2.62 -24.97
C LEU A 253 -0.25 -2.11 -24.26
N CYS A 254 -0.28 -2.10 -22.93
CA CYS A 254 0.82 -1.67 -22.09
C CYS A 254 2.07 -2.53 -22.34
N THR A 255 1.92 -3.84 -22.31
CA THR A 255 3.01 -4.81 -22.51
C THR A 255 3.59 -4.70 -23.92
N GLU A 256 2.75 -4.68 -24.96
CA GLU A 256 3.18 -4.57 -26.35
C GLU A 256 4.00 -3.27 -26.59
N TRP A 257 3.52 -2.17 -26.05
CA TRP A 257 4.24 -0.89 -26.15
C TRP A 257 5.60 -0.93 -25.43
N LEU A 258 5.66 -1.46 -24.21
CA LEU A 258 6.89 -1.59 -23.44
C LEU A 258 7.91 -2.51 -24.12
N ASP A 259 7.48 -3.63 -24.71
CA ASP A 259 8.34 -4.57 -25.43
C ASP A 259 9.11 -3.90 -26.59
N SER A 260 8.52 -2.86 -27.19
CA SER A 260 9.14 -2.07 -28.25
C SER A 260 10.14 -1.02 -27.77
N ARG A 261 10.34 -0.86 -26.45
CA ARG A 261 11.22 0.18 -25.88
C ARG A 261 12.59 -0.39 -25.49
N PRO A 262 13.65 0.44 -25.59
CA PRO A 262 14.98 0.06 -25.08
C PRO A 262 14.94 -0.20 -23.55
N GLN A 263 15.85 -1.04 -23.08
CA GLN A 263 16.02 -1.29 -21.66
C GLN A 263 16.30 0.00 -20.88
N GLY A 264 15.58 0.20 -19.76
CA GLY A 264 15.79 1.33 -18.84
C GLY A 264 15.49 2.71 -19.44
N SER A 265 14.71 2.80 -20.54
CA SER A 265 14.46 4.05 -21.26
C SER A 265 13.13 4.73 -20.91
N VAL A 266 12.23 4.06 -20.20
CA VAL A 266 10.87 4.54 -19.98
C VAL A 266 10.70 5.07 -18.55
N VAL A 267 10.11 6.26 -18.44
CA VAL A 267 9.61 6.81 -17.17
C VAL A 267 8.19 6.33 -16.96
N TYR A 268 7.95 5.51 -15.96
CA TYR A 268 6.60 5.15 -15.55
C TYR A 268 6.05 6.19 -14.57
N ILE A 269 4.84 6.70 -14.81
CA ILE A 269 4.23 7.79 -14.04
C ILE A 269 2.86 7.32 -13.53
N ALA A 270 2.70 7.17 -12.21
CA ALA A 270 1.42 6.84 -11.60
C ALA A 270 1.29 7.40 -10.18
N PHE A 271 0.15 8.05 -9.91
CA PHE A 271 -0.14 8.71 -8.63
C PHE A 271 -1.17 7.95 -7.77
N GLY A 272 -1.34 6.63 -8.01
CA GLY A 272 -2.23 5.77 -7.26
C GLY A 272 -3.72 6.06 -7.48
N SER A 273 -4.57 5.44 -6.67
CA SER A 273 -6.03 5.48 -6.82
C SER A 273 -6.69 6.71 -6.20
N MET A 274 -6.04 7.39 -5.25
CA MET A 274 -6.67 8.45 -4.43
C MET A 274 -6.09 9.84 -4.62
N ALA A 275 -4.85 9.99 -5.10
CA ALA A 275 -4.23 11.30 -5.26
C ALA A 275 -5.00 12.15 -6.30
N LYS A 276 -5.21 13.42 -5.98
CA LYS A 276 -5.88 14.39 -6.85
C LYS A 276 -4.93 15.56 -7.08
N LEU A 277 -4.27 15.56 -8.23
CA LEU A 277 -3.42 16.69 -8.63
C LEU A 277 -4.28 17.89 -9.05
N SER A 278 -3.75 19.11 -8.87
CA SER A 278 -4.36 20.30 -9.46
C SER A 278 -4.09 20.35 -10.96
N SER A 279 -4.93 21.08 -11.73
CA SER A 279 -4.66 21.30 -13.16
C SER A 279 -3.32 21.96 -13.41
N ALA A 280 -2.90 22.90 -12.55
CA ALA A 280 -1.58 23.53 -12.63
C ALA A 280 -0.44 22.52 -12.43
N GLN A 281 -0.58 21.56 -11.51
CA GLN A 281 0.43 20.51 -11.35
C GLN A 281 0.44 19.52 -12.52
N MET A 282 -0.72 19.19 -13.07
CA MET A 282 -0.82 18.34 -14.28
C MET A 282 -0.14 18.99 -15.49
N GLU A 283 -0.28 20.32 -15.63
CA GLU A 283 0.38 21.09 -16.68
C GLU A 283 1.91 21.06 -16.52
N GLU A 284 2.43 21.29 -15.31
CA GLU A 284 3.88 21.24 -15.06
C GLU A 284 4.47 19.85 -15.34
N ILE A 285 3.75 18.77 -14.98
CA ILE A 285 4.15 17.41 -15.32
C ILE A 285 4.15 17.20 -16.82
N ALA A 286 3.07 17.56 -17.52
CA ALA A 286 2.95 17.39 -18.97
C ALA A 286 4.06 18.09 -19.74
N LEU A 287 4.47 19.28 -19.30
CA LEU A 287 5.57 20.04 -19.88
C LEU A 287 6.94 19.42 -19.57
N ALA A 288 7.14 18.88 -18.38
CA ALA A 288 8.41 18.28 -17.95
C ALA A 288 8.76 17.00 -18.70
N ILE A 289 7.75 16.17 -19.02
CA ILE A 289 7.97 14.81 -19.55
C ILE A 289 8.15 14.76 -21.06
N GLY A 290 7.93 15.84 -21.78
CA GLY A 290 7.92 15.87 -23.25
C GLY A 290 9.22 15.41 -23.92
N ASN A 291 10.35 15.44 -23.21
CA ASN A 291 11.66 15.02 -23.73
C ASN A 291 11.98 13.54 -23.43
N PHE A 292 11.13 12.84 -22.64
CA PHE A 292 11.34 11.47 -22.24
C PHE A 292 10.45 10.50 -23.01
N SER A 293 10.81 9.22 -22.99
CA SER A 293 9.88 8.15 -23.28
C SER A 293 9.14 7.81 -22.00
N TYR A 294 7.78 7.84 -22.01
CA TYR A 294 7.03 7.66 -20.78
C TYR A 294 5.74 6.85 -20.98
N LEU A 295 5.34 6.17 -19.89
CA LEU A 295 4.01 5.60 -19.69
C LEU A 295 3.36 6.32 -18.52
N TRP A 296 2.30 7.08 -18.79
CA TRP A 296 1.60 7.88 -17.78
C TRP A 296 0.18 7.37 -17.55
N VAL A 297 -0.12 6.99 -16.31
CA VAL A 297 -1.47 6.61 -15.89
C VAL A 297 -2.21 7.86 -15.41
N VAL A 298 -3.22 8.26 -16.17
CA VAL A 298 -4.12 9.38 -15.87
C VAL A 298 -5.52 8.83 -15.72
N ARG A 299 -6.01 8.71 -14.48
CA ARG A 299 -7.36 8.17 -14.23
C ARG A 299 -8.41 8.98 -14.98
N ALA A 300 -9.47 8.32 -15.47
CA ALA A 300 -10.57 8.98 -16.21
C ALA A 300 -11.14 10.19 -15.46
N SER A 301 -11.22 10.15 -14.12
CA SER A 301 -11.68 11.27 -13.28
C SER A 301 -10.73 12.48 -13.27
N GLU A 302 -9.47 12.30 -13.67
CA GLU A 302 -8.42 13.34 -13.66
C GLU A 302 -8.07 13.84 -15.07
N GLU A 303 -8.56 13.18 -16.12
CA GLU A 303 -8.24 13.50 -17.52
C GLU A 303 -8.60 14.94 -17.91
N SER A 304 -9.72 15.46 -17.38
CA SER A 304 -10.15 16.85 -17.62
C SER A 304 -9.21 17.92 -17.05
N LYS A 305 -8.21 17.51 -16.25
CA LYS A 305 -7.18 18.41 -15.69
C LYS A 305 -5.92 18.49 -16.53
N LEU A 306 -5.78 17.65 -17.55
CA LEU A 306 -4.70 17.76 -18.53
C LEU A 306 -4.78 19.09 -19.30
N PRO A 307 -3.65 19.64 -19.75
CA PRO A 307 -3.67 20.82 -20.61
C PRO A 307 -4.54 20.60 -21.85
N SER A 308 -5.26 21.66 -22.27
CA SER A 308 -6.08 21.60 -23.48
C SER A 308 -5.23 21.20 -24.69
N GLY A 309 -5.69 20.21 -25.45
CA GLY A 309 -4.99 19.72 -26.65
C GLY A 309 -3.76 18.87 -26.36
N PHE A 310 -3.45 18.55 -25.10
CA PHE A 310 -2.25 17.77 -24.75
C PHE A 310 -2.26 16.38 -25.40
N LEU A 311 -3.38 15.67 -25.35
CA LEU A 311 -3.50 14.31 -25.92
C LEU A 311 -3.31 14.27 -27.43
N GLU A 312 -3.61 15.37 -28.14
CA GLU A 312 -3.39 15.50 -29.58
C GLU A 312 -1.92 15.79 -29.94
N THR A 313 -1.16 16.33 -29.00
CA THR A 313 0.26 16.72 -29.23
C THR A 313 1.26 15.64 -28.77
N VAL A 314 0.79 14.61 -28.08
CA VAL A 314 1.62 13.52 -27.57
C VAL A 314 2.24 12.71 -28.73
N ASP A 315 3.55 12.54 -28.70
CA ASP A 315 4.27 11.65 -29.61
C ASP A 315 3.99 10.18 -29.23
N LYS A 316 3.07 9.55 -29.96
CA LYS A 316 2.62 8.17 -29.72
C LYS A 316 3.71 7.12 -29.91
N ASP A 317 4.78 7.47 -30.61
CA ASP A 317 5.92 6.57 -30.77
C ASP A 317 6.81 6.56 -29.51
N LYS A 318 6.80 7.61 -28.71
CA LYS A 318 7.62 7.75 -27.51
C LYS A 318 6.83 7.62 -26.21
N SER A 319 5.50 7.72 -26.28
CA SER A 319 4.69 7.94 -25.09
C SER A 319 3.38 7.17 -25.14
N LEU A 320 2.97 6.64 -23.98
CA LEU A 320 1.69 5.97 -23.80
C LEU A 320 0.96 6.59 -22.60
N ILE A 321 -0.28 7.03 -22.83
CA ILE A 321 -1.16 7.53 -21.77
C ILE A 321 -2.34 6.59 -21.66
N LEU A 322 -2.61 6.11 -20.45
CA LEU A 322 -3.68 5.15 -20.15
C LEU A 322 -4.46 5.60 -18.92
N ASN A 323 -5.69 5.14 -18.81
CA ASN A 323 -6.50 5.40 -17.61
C ASN A 323 -6.12 4.46 -16.44
N TRP A 324 -5.51 3.34 -16.77
CA TRP A 324 -5.04 2.33 -15.84
C TRP A 324 -3.89 1.51 -16.46
N SER A 325 -3.09 0.88 -15.61
CA SER A 325 -2.06 -0.08 -16.03
C SER A 325 -1.87 -1.19 -14.98
N PRO A 326 -1.42 -2.38 -15.38
CA PRO A 326 -1.04 -3.44 -14.46
C PRO A 326 0.32 -3.10 -13.80
N GLN A 327 0.32 -2.29 -12.74
CA GLN A 327 1.50 -1.64 -12.16
C GLN A 327 2.68 -2.60 -11.91
N LEU A 328 2.43 -3.79 -11.37
CA LEU A 328 3.48 -4.79 -11.13
C LEU A 328 4.12 -5.29 -12.43
N GLN A 329 3.31 -5.57 -13.46
CA GLN A 329 3.82 -5.98 -14.77
C GLN A 329 4.66 -4.86 -15.40
N VAL A 330 4.20 -3.62 -15.29
CA VAL A 330 4.94 -2.44 -15.77
C VAL A 330 6.25 -2.30 -15.01
N LEU A 331 6.23 -2.27 -13.68
CA LEU A 331 7.44 -2.09 -12.86
C LEU A 331 8.45 -3.23 -13.03
N SER A 332 7.99 -4.46 -13.31
CA SER A 332 8.88 -5.61 -13.57
C SER A 332 9.44 -5.62 -14.99
N HIS A 333 8.98 -4.73 -15.87
CA HIS A 333 9.39 -4.74 -17.27
C HIS A 333 10.76 -4.06 -17.45
N LYS A 334 11.65 -4.72 -18.22
CA LYS A 334 13.04 -4.25 -18.47
C LYS A 334 13.16 -2.84 -19.06
N ALA A 335 12.12 -2.35 -19.75
CA ALA A 335 12.12 -1.02 -20.35
C ALA A 335 11.99 0.11 -19.32
N ILE A 336 11.50 -0.18 -18.11
CA ILE A 336 11.34 0.84 -17.07
C ILE A 336 12.69 1.25 -16.50
N GLY A 337 12.97 2.55 -16.58
CA GLY A 337 14.17 3.17 -16.04
C GLY A 337 13.97 3.83 -14.68
N CYS A 338 12.79 4.44 -14.46
CA CYS A 338 12.39 4.96 -13.16
C CYS A 338 10.87 4.99 -13.00
N PHE A 339 10.42 5.11 -11.75
CA PHE A 339 9.02 5.23 -11.36
C PHE A 339 8.75 6.59 -10.71
N MET A 340 8.03 7.47 -11.40
CA MET A 340 7.53 8.71 -10.83
C MET A 340 6.24 8.43 -10.07
N THR A 341 6.30 8.52 -8.75
CA THR A 341 5.24 8.05 -7.85
C THR A 341 4.84 9.08 -6.80
N HIS A 342 3.59 8.99 -6.33
CA HIS A 342 3.10 9.75 -5.16
C HIS A 342 3.67 9.22 -3.83
N CYS A 343 4.45 8.15 -3.83
CA CYS A 343 5.07 7.55 -2.64
C CYS A 343 4.09 6.92 -1.63
N GLY A 344 2.87 6.56 -2.02
CA GLY A 344 1.99 5.73 -1.19
C GLY A 344 2.66 4.39 -0.90
N TRP A 345 2.47 3.84 0.31
CA TRP A 345 3.28 2.71 0.79
C TRP A 345 3.28 1.50 -0.13
N ASN A 346 2.13 1.10 -0.68
CA ASN A 346 2.10 -0.04 -1.61
C ASN A 346 2.97 0.21 -2.86
N SER A 347 2.84 1.39 -3.49
CA SER A 347 3.65 1.74 -4.66
C SER A 347 5.14 1.85 -4.33
N THR A 348 5.48 2.36 -3.15
CA THR A 348 6.87 2.41 -2.67
C THR A 348 7.42 1.00 -2.47
N MET A 349 6.64 0.13 -1.82
CA MET A 349 7.01 -1.26 -1.59
C MET A 349 7.16 -2.03 -2.91
N GLU A 350 6.27 -1.82 -3.89
CA GLU A 350 6.38 -2.41 -5.22
C GLU A 350 7.64 -1.93 -5.95
N GLY A 351 7.93 -0.62 -5.92
CA GLY A 351 9.15 -0.06 -6.50
C GLY A 351 10.44 -0.64 -5.90
N LEU A 352 10.51 -0.72 -4.55
CA LEU A 352 11.64 -1.33 -3.83
C LEU A 352 11.77 -2.83 -4.15
N SER A 353 10.65 -3.56 -4.10
CA SER A 353 10.64 -5.02 -4.31
C SER A 353 10.96 -5.43 -5.74
N LEU A 354 10.74 -4.55 -6.71
CA LEU A 354 11.05 -4.78 -8.13
C LEU A 354 12.34 -4.12 -8.59
N GLY A 355 13.04 -3.42 -7.69
CA GLY A 355 14.35 -2.83 -7.97
C GLY A 355 14.28 -1.62 -8.91
N VAL A 356 13.20 -0.82 -8.83
CA VAL A 356 12.99 0.34 -9.70
C VAL A 356 13.33 1.64 -8.96
N PRO A 357 14.29 2.44 -9.45
CA PRO A 357 14.55 3.76 -8.90
C PRO A 357 13.34 4.69 -9.01
N MET A 358 13.19 5.62 -8.05
CA MET A 358 11.97 6.41 -7.92
C MET A 358 12.22 7.91 -8.05
N VAL A 359 11.29 8.60 -8.73
CA VAL A 359 11.10 10.05 -8.66
C VAL A 359 9.93 10.29 -7.70
N ALA A 360 10.26 10.71 -6.49
CA ALA A 360 9.31 10.79 -5.38
C ALA A 360 8.57 12.13 -5.38
N MET A 361 7.27 12.12 -5.64
CA MET A 361 6.42 13.32 -5.68
C MET A 361 5.22 13.17 -4.73
N PRO A 362 5.46 13.25 -3.39
CA PRO A 362 4.45 13.01 -2.38
C PRO A 362 3.32 14.03 -2.43
N GLN A 363 2.11 13.60 -2.07
CA GLN A 363 0.92 14.45 -2.05
C GLN A 363 0.37 14.63 -0.64
N TRP A 364 0.15 13.56 0.14
CA TRP A 364 -0.47 13.58 1.45
C TRP A 364 -0.26 12.27 2.22
N THR A 365 -0.83 12.10 3.40
CA THR A 365 -0.75 10.91 4.30
C THR A 365 0.68 10.58 4.75
N ASP A 366 1.12 9.35 4.56
CA ASP A 366 2.45 8.80 4.83
C ASP A 366 3.50 9.20 3.77
N GLN A 367 3.03 9.70 2.63
CA GLN A 367 3.84 9.90 1.43
C GLN A 367 5.03 10.86 1.62
N PRO A 368 4.92 11.99 2.37
CA PRO A 368 6.07 12.85 2.63
C PRO A 368 7.22 12.13 3.34
N MET A 369 6.89 11.27 4.30
CA MET A 369 7.89 10.49 5.04
C MET A 369 8.48 9.39 4.17
N ASN A 370 7.66 8.67 3.40
CA ASN A 370 8.13 7.68 2.44
C ASN A 370 9.08 8.32 1.40
N ALA A 371 8.76 9.52 0.90
CA ALA A 371 9.61 10.26 -0.03
C ALA A 371 10.98 10.65 0.59
N LYS A 372 10.99 11.00 1.88
CA LYS A 372 12.22 11.25 2.64
C LYS A 372 13.08 9.98 2.72
N TYR A 373 12.45 8.84 3.02
CA TYR A 373 13.16 7.55 3.12
C TYR A 373 13.68 7.08 1.75
N ILE A 374 12.91 7.26 0.66
CA ILE A 374 13.34 6.97 -0.72
C ILE A 374 14.66 7.68 -1.04
N GLN A 375 14.78 8.96 -0.69
CA GLN A 375 15.94 9.76 -1.02
C GLN A 375 17.10 9.58 -0.04
N ASP A 376 16.87 9.65 1.27
CA ASP A 376 17.93 9.84 2.25
C ASP A 376 18.32 8.53 2.97
N VAL A 377 17.37 7.60 3.15
CA VAL A 377 17.60 6.35 3.89
C VAL A 377 17.89 5.20 2.92
N TRP A 378 16.93 4.89 2.04
CA TRP A 378 17.09 3.81 1.07
C TRP A 378 17.96 4.20 -0.13
N LYS A 379 18.05 5.50 -0.42
CA LYS A 379 18.86 6.10 -1.50
C LYS A 379 18.57 5.48 -2.87
N VAL A 380 17.30 5.28 -3.14
CA VAL A 380 16.79 4.69 -4.39
C VAL A 380 16.08 5.71 -5.29
N GLY A 381 16.18 6.99 -4.99
CA GLY A 381 15.49 8.00 -5.78
C GLY A 381 15.73 9.43 -5.31
N ILE A 382 15.00 10.34 -5.93
CA ILE A 382 15.06 11.77 -5.66
C ILE A 382 13.65 12.28 -5.34
N ARG A 383 13.53 13.12 -4.31
CA ARG A 383 12.30 13.82 -3.97
C ARG A 383 12.19 15.11 -4.76
N VAL A 384 11.14 15.23 -5.55
CA VAL A 384 10.78 16.46 -6.26
C VAL A 384 10.41 17.56 -5.26
N LYS A 385 11.02 18.73 -5.40
CA LYS A 385 10.77 19.88 -4.53
C LYS A 385 9.61 20.71 -5.08
N ALA A 386 8.59 20.91 -4.25
CA ALA A 386 7.54 21.87 -4.55
C ALA A 386 7.92 23.28 -4.06
N GLU A 387 7.43 24.31 -4.75
CA GLU A 387 7.55 25.69 -4.28
C GLU A 387 6.79 25.90 -2.97
N LYS A 388 7.39 26.57 -2.00
CA LYS A 388 6.79 26.77 -0.66
C LYS A 388 5.47 27.52 -0.71
N GLU A 389 5.33 28.49 -1.61
CA GLU A 389 4.15 29.38 -1.68
C GLU A 389 2.98 28.71 -2.41
N SER A 390 3.24 28.05 -3.54
CA SER A 390 2.20 27.44 -4.38
C SER A 390 1.93 25.98 -4.05
N GLY A 391 2.87 25.29 -3.42
CA GLY A 391 2.83 23.84 -3.23
C GLY A 391 3.00 23.06 -4.56
N ILE A 392 3.35 23.73 -5.66
CA ILE A 392 3.48 23.13 -7.00
C ILE A 392 4.94 22.84 -7.30
N ALA A 393 5.23 21.65 -7.74
CA ALA A 393 6.51 21.29 -8.32
C ALA A 393 6.57 21.80 -9.77
N LYS A 394 7.58 22.63 -10.09
CA LYS A 394 7.74 23.21 -11.41
C LYS A 394 8.37 22.20 -12.38
N ARG A 395 8.07 22.38 -13.67
CA ARG A 395 8.59 21.50 -14.74
C ARG A 395 10.10 21.34 -14.71
N GLU A 396 10.84 22.41 -14.42
CA GLU A 396 12.30 22.39 -14.37
C GLU A 396 12.81 21.45 -13.27
N GLU A 397 12.16 21.45 -12.10
CA GLU A 397 12.50 20.55 -10.98
C GLU A 397 12.09 19.10 -11.27
N ILE A 398 10.92 18.89 -11.90
CA ILE A 398 10.47 17.57 -12.31
C ILE A 398 11.40 16.98 -13.36
N GLU A 399 11.71 17.75 -14.42
CA GLU A 399 12.64 17.35 -15.48
C GLU A 399 14.03 17.05 -14.93
N PHE A 400 14.55 17.92 -14.05
CA PHE A 400 15.82 17.70 -13.36
C PHE A 400 15.80 16.39 -12.57
N SER A 401 14.76 16.16 -11.76
CA SER A 401 14.65 14.95 -10.93
C SER A 401 14.61 13.67 -11.77
N ILE A 402 13.88 13.68 -12.89
CA ILE A 402 13.84 12.54 -13.82
C ILE A 402 15.23 12.30 -14.43
N LYS A 403 15.90 13.35 -14.92
CA LYS A 403 17.26 13.24 -15.50
C LYS A 403 18.27 12.69 -14.50
N GLU A 404 18.24 13.19 -13.26
CA GLU A 404 19.17 12.74 -12.22
C GLU A 404 18.98 11.26 -11.89
N VAL A 405 17.74 10.77 -11.82
CA VAL A 405 17.45 9.34 -11.56
C VAL A 405 17.84 8.48 -12.77
N MET A 406 17.58 8.94 -13.97
CA MET A 406 17.83 8.17 -15.20
C MET A 406 19.31 8.14 -15.59
N GLU A 407 19.99 9.29 -15.55
CA GLU A 407 21.28 9.54 -16.19
C GLU A 407 22.29 10.34 -15.35
N GLY A 408 21.86 10.91 -14.20
CA GLY A 408 22.70 11.75 -13.35
C GLY A 408 23.87 11.00 -12.70
N GLU A 409 24.79 11.73 -12.07
CA GLU A 409 25.99 11.16 -11.44
C GLU A 409 25.67 10.05 -10.43
N LYS A 410 24.56 10.18 -9.67
CA LYS A 410 24.10 9.20 -8.68
C LYS A 410 23.16 8.14 -9.25
N SER A 411 22.82 8.20 -10.54
CA SER A 411 21.90 7.24 -11.18
C SER A 411 22.35 5.78 -10.97
N LYS A 412 23.65 5.52 -11.12
CA LYS A 412 24.23 4.20 -10.92
C LYS A 412 24.07 3.73 -9.47
N GLU A 413 24.39 4.59 -8.49
CA GLU A 413 24.22 4.29 -7.06
C GLU A 413 22.76 3.98 -6.71
N MET A 414 21.81 4.80 -7.22
CA MET A 414 20.38 4.58 -6.99
C MET A 414 19.89 3.24 -7.59
N LYS A 415 20.37 2.87 -8.77
CA LYS A 415 20.05 1.57 -9.40
C LYS A 415 20.62 0.41 -8.61
N GLU A 416 21.88 0.47 -8.20
CA GLU A 416 22.52 -0.55 -7.36
C GLU A 416 21.81 -0.72 -6.01
N ASN A 417 21.40 0.39 -5.38
CA ASN A 417 20.60 0.36 -4.16
C ASN A 417 19.21 -0.24 -4.39
N ALA A 418 18.54 0.11 -5.48
CA ALA A 418 17.23 -0.45 -5.81
C ALA A 418 17.31 -1.97 -6.03
N GLU A 419 18.33 -2.46 -6.75
CA GLU A 419 18.60 -3.88 -6.92
C GLU A 419 18.88 -4.58 -5.58
N LYS A 420 19.68 -3.95 -4.70
CA LYS A 420 19.93 -4.46 -3.35
C LYS A 420 18.64 -4.64 -2.54
N TRP A 421 17.74 -3.64 -2.57
CA TRP A 421 16.49 -3.71 -1.83
C TRP A 421 15.56 -4.79 -2.39
N ARG A 422 15.50 -4.96 -3.71
CA ARG A 422 14.81 -6.08 -4.35
C ARG A 422 15.35 -7.42 -3.85
N ASP A 423 16.66 -7.60 -3.85
CA ASP A 423 17.28 -8.87 -3.43
C ASP A 423 17.00 -9.17 -1.95
N LEU A 424 17.00 -8.15 -1.08
CA LEU A 424 16.62 -8.27 0.32
C LEU A 424 15.13 -8.60 0.49
N ALA A 425 14.24 -7.98 -0.30
CA ALA A 425 12.81 -8.30 -0.30
C ALA A 425 12.55 -9.76 -0.71
N VAL A 426 13.20 -10.24 -1.75
CA VAL A 426 13.14 -11.66 -2.17
C VAL A 426 13.66 -12.57 -1.08
N LYS A 427 14.80 -12.25 -0.48
CA LYS A 427 15.41 -13.04 0.59
C LYS A 427 14.53 -13.12 1.83
N SER A 428 13.87 -12.01 2.22
CA SER A 428 13.00 -11.98 3.39
C SER A 428 11.84 -12.96 3.31
N LEU A 429 11.28 -13.15 2.10
CA LEU A 429 10.14 -14.04 1.82
C LEU A 429 10.57 -15.49 1.55
N SER A 430 11.82 -15.72 1.17
CA SER A 430 12.35 -17.07 0.91
C SER A 430 12.34 -17.92 2.18
N GLU A 431 12.36 -19.24 2.03
CA GLU A 431 12.39 -20.19 3.15
C GLU A 431 13.52 -19.84 4.15
N GLY A 432 13.15 -19.61 5.42
CA GLY A 432 14.07 -19.18 6.48
C GLY A 432 14.45 -17.68 6.44
N GLY A 433 13.88 -16.89 5.56
CA GLY A 433 14.00 -15.43 5.57
C GLY A 433 13.19 -14.79 6.71
N SER A 434 13.44 -13.52 6.98
CA SER A 434 12.84 -12.80 8.11
C SER A 434 11.32 -12.82 8.09
N THR A 435 10.72 -12.54 6.94
CA THR A 435 9.26 -12.57 6.75
C THR A 435 8.69 -13.99 6.84
N ASP A 436 9.36 -14.99 6.27
CA ASP A 436 8.92 -16.39 6.38
C ASP A 436 8.95 -16.85 7.85
N ILE A 437 9.99 -16.50 8.62
CA ILE A 437 10.08 -16.77 10.06
C ILE A 437 8.92 -16.13 10.81
N ASN A 438 8.64 -14.83 10.58
CA ASN A 438 7.56 -14.10 11.22
C ASN A 438 6.18 -14.68 10.90
N ILE A 439 5.94 -15.06 9.64
CA ILE A 439 4.70 -15.73 9.24
C ILE A 439 4.60 -17.10 9.92
N ASN A 440 5.69 -17.86 10.00
CA ASN A 440 5.72 -19.16 10.69
C ASN A 440 5.47 -19.02 12.20
N GLU A 441 5.99 -17.98 12.85
CA GLU A 441 5.66 -17.64 14.23
C GLU A 441 4.17 -17.37 14.39
N PHE A 442 3.60 -16.49 13.57
CA PHE A 442 2.18 -16.16 13.59
C PHE A 442 1.31 -17.42 13.42
N VAL A 443 1.56 -18.22 12.38
CA VAL A 443 0.73 -19.42 12.11
C VAL A 443 0.87 -20.47 13.20
N SER A 444 1.99 -20.57 13.90
CA SER A 444 2.19 -21.50 15.00
C SER A 444 1.23 -21.23 16.18
N LYS A 445 0.84 -19.99 16.37
CA LYS A 445 -0.04 -19.53 17.47
C LYS A 445 -1.53 -19.61 17.15
N ILE A 446 -1.89 -19.57 15.86
CA ILE A 446 -3.28 -19.60 15.41
C ILE A 446 -3.74 -21.00 14.94
N GLN A 447 -2.85 -21.98 15.00
CA GLN A 447 -3.11 -23.36 14.59
C GLN A 447 -4.08 -24.03 15.58
N ILE A 448 -5.06 -24.79 15.07
CA ILE A 448 -5.90 -25.67 15.86
C ILE A 448 -5.09 -26.91 16.24
N ASN A 449 -4.97 -27.19 17.52
CA ASN A 449 -4.33 -28.40 18.05
C ASN A 449 -5.15 -29.65 17.78
#